data_59ccc89c2778c94b6e633d3beadf3bab
#
_entry.id   59ccc89c2778c94b6e633d3beadf3bab
#
_cell.length_a   1.000
_cell.length_b   1.000
_cell.length_c   1.000
_cell.angle_alpha   90.00
_cell.angle_beta   90.00
_cell.angle_gamma   90.00
#
_symmetry.space_group_name_H-M   'P 1'
#
loop_
_entity.id
_entity.type
_entity.pdbx_description
1 polymer ?
#
loop_
_entity_poly.entity_id
_entity_poly.type
_entity_poly.pdbx_seq_one_letter_code
_entity_poly.pdbx_strand_id
1 'polypeptide(L)'
;MRSAILIFLAILAFATAPARAQGTWLETRMFRAICSSKARPAANIDRLARRLNLTDPQKAALKDFNDASASADASAKKSLCADKPDLSTTTGRMAFAEQMTDVRLAGLKAIKPKLQAFYDSLDAKQKKAFDTGGRIGGIFSWWGKK
;
A
#
# COMPACT_ATOMS: atom_id res chain seq x y z
N MET A 1 12.16 -26.08 -52.42
CA MET A 1 12.83 -25.03 -51.64
C MET A 1 12.08 -23.69 -51.56
N ARG A 2 10.87 -23.58 -52.13
CA ARG A 2 10.09 -22.30 -52.09
C ARG A 2 9.07 -22.19 -50.95
N SER A 3 8.75 -23.31 -50.30
CA SER A 3 7.74 -23.33 -49.24
C SER A 3 8.28 -23.03 -47.81
N ALA A 4 9.59 -23.14 -47.57
CA ALA A 4 10.20 -22.93 -46.27
C ALA A 4 10.42 -21.44 -45.93
N ILE A 5 10.45 -20.55 -46.93
CA ILE A 5 10.72 -19.12 -46.75
C ILE A 5 9.47 -18.38 -46.30
N LEU A 6 8.29 -18.85 -46.66
CA LEU A 6 7.02 -18.20 -46.32
C LEU A 6 6.61 -18.42 -44.85
N ILE A 7 7.10 -19.48 -44.21
CA ILE A 7 6.79 -19.77 -42.81
C ILE A 7 7.64 -18.90 -41.85
N PHE A 8 8.85 -18.50 -42.25
CA PHE A 8 9.74 -17.66 -41.44
C PHE A 8 9.30 -16.22 -41.38
N LEU A 9 8.57 -15.69 -42.38
CA LEU A 9 8.08 -14.32 -42.43
C LEU A 9 6.80 -14.11 -41.57
N ALA A 10 6.06 -15.19 -41.29
CA ALA A 10 4.84 -15.09 -40.43
C ALA A 10 5.13 -15.04 -38.93
N ILE A 11 6.32 -15.48 -38.49
CA ILE A 11 6.69 -15.50 -37.05
C ILE A 11 7.23 -14.15 -36.55
N LEU A 12 7.73 -13.30 -37.45
CA LEU A 12 8.28 -11.98 -37.09
C LEU A 12 7.21 -10.88 -36.88
N ALA A 13 5.94 -11.13 -37.20
CA ALA A 13 4.87 -10.15 -37.11
C ALA A 13 4.19 -10.11 -35.71
N PHE A 14 4.46 -11.09 -34.83
CA PHE A 14 3.81 -11.17 -33.50
C PHE A 14 4.61 -10.53 -32.35
N ALA A 15 5.79 -9.96 -32.60
CA ALA A 15 6.70 -9.47 -31.56
C ALA A 15 6.63 -7.96 -31.29
N THR A 16 5.68 -7.22 -31.89
CA THR A 16 5.56 -5.78 -31.66
C THR A 16 4.23 -5.40 -31.02
N ALA A 17 3.81 -6.13 -29.98
CA ALA A 17 2.84 -5.57 -29.06
C ALA A 17 3.53 -4.40 -28.34
N PRO A 18 2.98 -3.18 -28.41
CA PRO A 18 3.64 -2.03 -27.81
C PRO A 18 3.67 -2.21 -26.30
N ALA A 19 4.86 -2.42 -25.76
CA ALA A 19 5.12 -2.47 -24.30
C ALA A 19 4.63 -1.20 -23.54
N ARG A 20 4.21 -0.20 -24.30
CA ARG A 20 3.68 1.07 -23.79
C ARG A 20 2.29 0.99 -23.15
N ALA A 21 1.48 -0.01 -23.52
CA ALA A 21 0.09 -0.08 -23.01
C ALA A 21 -0.02 -0.66 -21.60
N GLN A 22 0.97 -1.42 -21.15
CA GLN A 22 0.89 -2.13 -19.86
C GLN A 22 1.18 -1.21 -18.66
N GLY A 23 2.10 -0.24 -18.80
CA GLY A 23 2.44 0.69 -17.71
C GLY A 23 1.28 1.62 -17.35
N THR A 24 0.71 2.29 -18.34
CA THR A 24 -0.39 3.26 -18.15
C THR A 24 -1.65 2.64 -17.58
N TRP A 25 -1.94 1.36 -17.91
CA TRP A 25 -3.12 0.65 -17.38
C TRP A 25 -2.99 0.36 -15.88
N LEU A 26 -1.82 -0.10 -15.43
CA LEU A 26 -1.59 -0.43 -14.01
C LEU A 26 -1.68 0.82 -13.14
N GLU A 27 -1.03 1.89 -13.53
CA GLU A 27 -1.03 3.16 -12.80
C GLU A 27 -2.42 3.78 -12.75
N THR A 28 -3.14 3.79 -13.87
CA THR A 28 -4.53 4.27 -13.94
C THR A 28 -5.45 3.42 -13.05
N ARG A 29 -5.29 2.10 -13.05
CA ARG A 29 -6.06 1.20 -12.20
C ARG A 29 -5.74 1.44 -10.72
N MET A 30 -4.48 1.63 -10.38
CA MET A 30 -4.03 1.92 -9.02
C MET A 30 -4.60 3.25 -8.52
N PHE A 31 -4.47 4.32 -9.30
CA PHE A 31 -5.05 5.63 -8.98
C PHE A 31 -6.56 5.53 -8.75
N ARG A 32 -7.28 4.90 -9.69
CA ARG A 32 -8.73 4.70 -9.55
C ARG A 32 -9.07 3.89 -8.30
N ALA A 33 -8.36 2.80 -8.03
CA ALA A 33 -8.58 1.96 -6.85
C ALA A 33 -8.38 2.73 -5.55
N ILE A 34 -7.36 3.59 -5.47
CA ILE A 34 -7.11 4.44 -4.30
C ILE A 34 -8.25 5.44 -4.13
N CYS A 35 -8.59 6.18 -5.19
CA CYS A 35 -9.52 7.30 -5.09
C CYS A 35 -10.99 6.87 -4.96
N SER A 36 -11.37 5.71 -5.53
CA SER A 36 -12.71 5.14 -5.37
C SER A 36 -12.89 4.30 -4.11
N SER A 37 -11.80 3.94 -3.41
CA SER A 37 -11.90 3.14 -2.20
C SER A 37 -12.72 3.87 -1.14
N LYS A 38 -13.63 3.17 -0.46
CA LYS A 38 -14.21 3.67 0.79
C LYS A 38 -13.12 3.77 1.86
N ALA A 39 -13.28 4.69 2.81
CA ALA A 39 -12.41 4.72 3.97
C ALA A 39 -12.37 3.32 4.59
N ARG A 40 -11.17 2.83 4.87
CA ARG A 40 -11.05 1.53 5.54
C ARG A 40 -11.71 1.64 6.91
N PRO A 41 -12.60 0.70 7.26
CA PRO A 41 -13.06 0.63 8.64
C PRO A 41 -11.83 0.49 9.54
N ALA A 42 -11.86 1.16 10.69
CA ALA A 42 -10.83 1.00 11.71
C ALA A 42 -10.52 -0.50 11.89
N ALA A 43 -9.24 -0.85 11.93
CA ALA A 43 -8.85 -2.24 12.13
C ALA A 43 -9.54 -2.78 13.39
N ASN A 44 -9.98 -4.03 13.37
CA ASN A 44 -10.59 -4.63 14.55
C ASN A 44 -9.52 -4.83 15.64
N ILE A 45 -9.21 -3.72 16.34
CA ILE A 45 -8.22 -3.66 17.41
C ILE A 45 -8.59 -4.56 18.58
N ASP A 46 -9.90 -4.84 18.79
CA ASP A 46 -10.37 -5.70 19.88
C ASP A 46 -9.86 -7.13 19.74
N ARG A 47 -9.80 -7.66 18.50
CA ARG A 47 -9.25 -9.00 18.28
C ARG A 47 -7.76 -9.05 18.63
N LEU A 48 -7.01 -8.00 18.27
CA LEU A 48 -5.59 -7.92 18.61
C LEU A 48 -5.41 -7.74 20.12
N ALA A 49 -6.21 -6.87 20.74
CA ALA A 49 -6.19 -6.67 22.19
C ALA A 49 -6.45 -7.94 22.97
N ARG A 50 -7.45 -8.73 22.58
CA ARG A 50 -7.72 -10.04 23.20
C ARG A 50 -6.59 -11.03 22.98
N ARG A 51 -6.06 -11.12 21.74
CA ARG A 51 -4.98 -12.07 21.42
C ARG A 51 -3.70 -11.80 22.21
N LEU A 52 -3.39 -10.55 22.43
CA LEU A 52 -2.21 -10.12 23.19
C LEU A 52 -2.49 -9.96 24.69
N ASN A 53 -3.73 -10.15 25.12
CA ASN A 53 -4.16 -9.92 26.51
C ASN A 53 -3.72 -8.54 27.03
N LEU A 54 -4.06 -7.48 26.26
CA LEU A 54 -3.61 -6.13 26.55
C LEU A 54 -4.31 -5.57 27.79
N THR A 55 -3.54 -4.86 28.62
CA THR A 55 -4.05 -4.01 29.70
C THR A 55 -4.75 -2.76 29.13
N ASP A 56 -5.52 -2.04 29.96
CA ASP A 56 -6.25 -0.86 29.49
C ASP A 56 -5.31 0.26 29.01
N PRO A 57 -4.17 0.57 29.65
CA PRO A 57 -3.21 1.51 29.08
C PRO A 57 -2.65 1.06 27.72
N GLN A 58 -2.39 -0.24 27.54
CA GLN A 58 -1.92 -0.78 26.27
C GLN A 58 -2.99 -0.71 25.18
N LYS A 59 -4.27 -0.92 25.53
CA LYS A 59 -5.40 -0.73 24.61
C LYS A 59 -5.53 0.74 24.16
N ALA A 60 -5.32 1.70 25.08
CA ALA A 60 -5.32 3.10 24.74
C ALA A 60 -4.19 3.45 23.75
N ALA A 61 -2.97 2.97 24.00
CA ALA A 61 -1.84 3.16 23.08
C ALA A 61 -2.07 2.50 21.70
N LEU A 62 -2.71 1.31 21.68
CA LEU A 62 -3.10 0.64 20.43
C LEU A 62 -4.15 1.46 19.66
N LYS A 63 -5.11 2.06 20.37
CA LYS A 63 -6.11 2.92 19.77
C LYS A 63 -5.47 4.16 19.14
N ASP A 64 -4.56 4.83 19.85
CA ASP A 64 -3.83 6.00 19.34
C ASP A 64 -3.06 5.68 18.06
N PHE A 65 -2.41 4.51 18.02
CA PHE A 65 -1.72 4.03 16.83
C PHE A 65 -2.70 3.77 15.66
N ASN A 66 -3.85 3.15 15.93
CA ASN A 66 -4.87 2.90 14.93
C ASN A 66 -5.48 4.20 14.37
N ASP A 67 -5.75 5.17 15.23
CA ASP A 67 -6.30 6.46 14.84
C ASP A 67 -5.29 7.27 14.00
N ALA A 68 -4.00 7.25 14.37
CA ALA A 68 -2.95 7.86 13.58
C ALA A 68 -2.83 7.21 12.19
N SER A 69 -2.98 5.88 12.10
CA SER A 69 -2.97 5.15 10.84
C SER A 69 -4.16 5.52 9.95
N ALA A 70 -5.36 5.60 10.52
CA ALA A 70 -6.56 6.01 9.79
C ALA A 70 -6.46 7.46 9.29
N SER A 71 -5.92 8.35 10.11
CA SER A 71 -5.68 9.76 9.74
C SER A 71 -4.65 9.88 8.61
N ALA A 72 -3.55 9.11 8.67
CA ALA A 72 -2.54 9.08 7.62
C ALA A 72 -3.11 8.56 6.28
N ASP A 73 -3.92 7.50 6.32
CA ASP A 73 -4.60 6.95 5.13
C ASP A 73 -5.57 7.98 4.52
N ALA A 74 -6.34 8.69 5.35
CA ALA A 74 -7.26 9.72 4.89
C ALA A 74 -6.52 10.92 4.27
N SER A 75 -5.41 11.36 4.88
CA SER A 75 -4.57 12.44 4.38
C SER A 75 -3.89 12.06 3.06
N ALA A 76 -3.35 10.84 2.97
CA ALA A 76 -2.75 10.31 1.75
C ALA A 76 -3.77 10.27 0.60
N LYS A 77 -4.97 9.76 0.86
CA LYS A 77 -6.05 9.73 -0.13
C LYS A 77 -6.44 11.14 -0.56
N LYS A 78 -6.62 12.06 0.38
CA LYS A 78 -6.96 13.46 0.07
C LYS A 78 -5.91 14.09 -0.85
N SER A 79 -4.62 13.92 -0.53
CA SER A 79 -3.53 14.47 -1.32
C SER A 79 -3.45 13.85 -2.72
N LEU A 80 -3.50 12.50 -2.82
CA LEU A 80 -3.39 11.79 -4.09
C LEU A 80 -4.58 12.02 -5.04
N CYS A 81 -5.76 12.32 -4.49
CA CYS A 81 -6.98 12.44 -5.26
C CYS A 81 -7.44 13.89 -5.45
N ALA A 82 -6.66 14.87 -4.97
CA ALA A 82 -6.95 16.29 -5.15
C ALA A 82 -6.97 16.67 -6.65
N ASP A 83 -5.97 16.15 -7.38
CA ASP A 83 -5.82 16.39 -8.82
C ASP A 83 -5.66 15.06 -9.56
N LYS A 84 -6.26 14.98 -10.76
CA LYS A 84 -6.09 13.81 -11.61
C LYS A 84 -4.73 13.88 -12.31
N PRO A 85 -3.80 12.95 -12.06
CA PRO A 85 -2.52 12.95 -12.71
C PRO A 85 -2.63 12.63 -14.21
N ASP A 86 -1.79 13.24 -15.04
CA ASP A 86 -1.65 12.85 -16.43
C ASP A 86 -0.76 11.60 -16.55
N LEU A 87 -1.38 10.45 -16.46
CA LEU A 87 -0.68 9.15 -16.55
C LEU A 87 -0.39 8.73 -17.99
N SER A 88 -0.76 9.53 -19.02
CA SER A 88 -0.47 9.24 -20.41
C SER A 88 0.98 9.54 -20.79
N THR A 89 1.63 10.45 -20.07
CA THR A 89 3.03 10.87 -20.29
C THR A 89 3.98 10.20 -19.31
N THR A 90 5.25 10.04 -19.72
CA THR A 90 6.29 9.49 -18.82
C THR A 90 6.56 10.42 -17.65
N THR A 91 6.58 11.72 -17.89
CA THR A 91 6.79 12.74 -16.84
C THR A 91 5.63 12.77 -15.86
N GLY A 92 4.40 12.67 -16.32
CA GLY A 92 3.22 12.61 -15.45
C GLY A 92 3.19 11.35 -14.59
N ARG A 93 3.59 10.17 -15.12
CA ARG A 93 3.74 8.95 -14.32
C ARG A 93 4.84 9.09 -13.27
N MET A 94 5.96 9.72 -13.60
CA MET A 94 7.04 9.98 -12.66
C MET A 94 6.59 10.90 -11.52
N ALA A 95 5.90 12.00 -11.85
CA ALA A 95 5.33 12.92 -10.85
C ALA A 95 4.32 12.22 -9.92
N PHE A 96 3.48 11.33 -10.45
CA PHE A 96 2.58 10.53 -9.65
C PHE A 96 3.32 9.55 -8.73
N ALA A 97 4.39 8.90 -9.20
CA ALA A 97 5.21 8.01 -8.39
C ALA A 97 5.92 8.77 -7.26
N GLU A 98 6.42 9.97 -7.52
CA GLU A 98 6.98 10.87 -6.52
C GLU A 98 5.94 11.23 -5.46
N GLN A 99 4.77 11.71 -5.87
CA GLN A 99 3.67 12.05 -4.96
C GLN A 99 3.25 10.84 -4.09
N MET A 100 3.18 9.63 -4.67
CA MET A 100 2.92 8.40 -3.93
C MET A 100 3.98 8.13 -2.86
N THR A 101 5.24 8.40 -3.17
CA THR A 101 6.35 8.21 -2.23
C THR A 101 6.30 9.23 -1.10
N ASP A 102 6.00 10.48 -1.41
CA ASP A 102 5.89 11.56 -0.42
C ASP A 102 4.75 11.33 0.57
N VAL A 103 3.56 11.00 0.10
CA VAL A 103 2.43 10.71 1.00
C VAL A 103 2.68 9.49 1.86
N ARG A 104 3.40 8.49 1.31
CA ARG A 104 3.82 7.31 2.07
C ARG A 104 4.80 7.67 3.18
N LEU A 105 5.82 8.47 2.86
CA LEU A 105 6.82 8.90 3.82
C LEU A 105 6.18 9.75 4.93
N ALA A 106 5.29 10.67 4.56
CA ALA A 106 4.54 11.48 5.52
C ALA A 106 3.70 10.61 6.47
N GLY A 107 2.98 9.61 5.91
CA GLY A 107 2.21 8.65 6.69
C GLY A 107 3.08 7.84 7.67
N LEU A 108 4.23 7.32 7.22
CA LEU A 108 5.16 6.60 8.09
C LEU A 108 5.70 7.48 9.22
N LYS A 109 6.05 8.73 8.93
CA LYS A 109 6.52 9.69 9.95
C LYS A 109 5.43 9.97 11.01
N ALA A 110 4.17 10.06 10.60
CA ALA A 110 3.05 10.28 11.52
C ALA A 110 2.73 9.05 12.39
N ILE A 111 2.81 7.85 11.80
CA ILE A 111 2.45 6.59 12.46
C ILE A 111 3.55 6.08 13.39
N LYS A 112 4.82 6.24 13.00
CA LYS A 112 5.98 5.67 13.70
C LYS A 112 6.02 5.96 15.21
N PRO A 113 5.85 7.21 15.69
CA PRO A 113 5.90 7.49 17.12
C PRO A 113 4.79 6.81 17.90
N LYS A 114 3.60 6.67 17.33
CA LYS A 114 2.46 5.99 17.95
C LYS A 114 2.64 4.47 18.01
N LEU A 115 3.17 3.89 16.92
CA LEU A 115 3.56 2.49 16.91
C LEU A 115 4.66 2.20 17.95
N GLN A 116 5.67 3.07 18.04
CA GLN A 116 6.74 2.92 19.02
C GLN A 116 6.20 2.96 20.45
N ALA A 117 5.37 3.94 20.78
CA ALA A 117 4.77 4.05 22.10
C ALA A 117 3.93 2.82 22.48
N PHE A 118 3.14 2.30 21.53
CA PHE A 118 2.41 1.05 21.72
C PHE A 118 3.38 -0.12 21.95
N TYR A 119 4.36 -0.30 21.08
CA TYR A 119 5.30 -1.41 21.14
C TYR A 119 6.12 -1.40 22.44
N ASP A 120 6.54 -0.21 22.90
CA ASP A 120 7.32 -0.07 24.15
C ASP A 120 6.48 -0.41 25.39
N SER A 121 5.17 -0.23 25.33
CA SER A 121 4.25 -0.60 26.40
C SER A 121 4.05 -2.11 26.57
N LEU A 122 4.45 -2.93 25.57
CA LEU A 122 4.28 -4.37 25.58
C LEU A 122 5.36 -5.06 26.40
N ASP A 123 5.00 -6.14 27.10
CA ASP A 123 5.96 -7.05 27.71
C ASP A 123 6.69 -7.93 26.65
N ALA A 124 7.70 -8.70 27.08
CA ALA A 124 8.51 -9.51 26.18
C ALA A 124 7.69 -10.60 25.45
N LYS A 125 6.68 -11.21 26.11
CA LYS A 125 5.81 -12.22 25.52
C LYS A 125 4.86 -11.60 24.50
N GLN A 126 4.30 -10.44 24.84
CA GLN A 126 3.43 -9.67 23.95
C GLN A 126 4.19 -9.18 22.73
N LYS A 127 5.41 -8.65 22.88
CA LYS A 127 6.31 -8.24 21.76
C LYS A 127 6.55 -9.42 20.82
N LYS A 128 6.98 -10.57 21.35
CA LYS A 128 7.18 -11.77 20.55
C LYS A 128 5.91 -12.20 19.80
N ALA A 129 4.74 -12.16 20.45
CA ALA A 129 3.47 -12.52 19.83
C ALA A 129 3.04 -11.49 18.78
N PHE A 130 3.35 -10.21 18.98
CA PHE A 130 3.10 -9.14 18.04
C PHE A 130 3.97 -9.29 16.78
N ASP A 131 5.27 -9.51 16.94
CA ASP A 131 6.25 -9.65 15.86
C ASP A 131 6.00 -10.92 15.03
N THR A 132 5.72 -12.05 15.68
CA THR A 132 5.47 -13.32 15.00
C THR A 132 4.06 -13.41 14.41
N GLY A 133 3.12 -12.66 14.96
CA GLY A 133 1.74 -12.60 14.51
C GLY A 133 1.55 -11.96 13.12
N GLY A 134 2.59 -11.55 12.46
CA GLY A 134 2.89 -11.07 11.08
C GLY A 134 1.77 -10.57 10.18
N ARG A 135 0.54 -10.68 10.62
CA ARG A 135 -0.67 -10.16 9.97
C ARG A 135 -1.35 -9.16 10.89
N ILE A 136 -0.67 -8.06 11.18
CA ILE A 136 -1.40 -6.86 11.58
C ILE A 136 -2.18 -6.48 10.32
N GLY A 137 -3.38 -7.07 10.24
CA GLY A 137 -4.22 -7.03 9.06
C GLY A 137 -4.40 -5.60 8.58
N GLY A 138 -3.93 -5.32 7.40
CA GLY A 138 -4.21 -4.10 6.66
C GLY A 138 -3.20 -2.97 6.77
N ILE A 139 -2.48 -2.79 7.88
CA ILE A 139 -1.57 -1.63 8.03
C ILE A 139 -0.26 -1.83 7.27
N PHE A 140 0.23 -3.09 7.17
CA PHE A 140 1.42 -3.45 6.40
C PHE A 140 1.15 -4.46 5.27
N SER A 141 -0.10 -4.73 4.91
CA SER A 141 -0.43 -5.74 3.88
C SER A 141 0.12 -5.40 2.49
N TRP A 142 0.51 -4.16 2.27
CA TRP A 142 1.12 -3.69 1.05
C TRP A 142 2.67 -3.77 1.06
N TRP A 143 3.30 -4.07 2.23
CA TRP A 143 4.75 -4.22 2.32
C TRP A 143 5.24 -5.67 2.18
N GLY A 144 4.39 -6.66 2.25
CA GLY A 144 4.77 -8.06 2.45
C GLY A 144 4.36 -9.06 1.39
N LYS A 145 4.06 -8.67 0.15
CA LYS A 145 3.98 -9.63 -0.96
C LYS A 145 5.29 -9.59 -1.76
N LYS A 146 6.24 -10.40 -1.33
CA LYS A 146 7.25 -10.97 -2.21
C LYS A 146 6.64 -12.17 -2.91
#